data_e1ee4ea5934ed40a1eab096d6a33c90b
#
_entry.id   e1ee4ea5934ed40a1eab096d6a33c90b
#
_cell.length_a   1.000
_cell.length_b   1.000
_cell.length_c   1.000
_cell.angle_alpha   90.00
_cell.angle_beta   90.00
_cell.angle_gamma   90.00
#
_symmetry.space_group_name_H-M   'P 1'
#
loop_
_entity.id
_entity.type
_entity.pdbx_description
1 polymer ?
#
loop_
_entity_poly.entity_id
_entity_poly.type
_entity_poly.pdbx_seq_one_letter_code
_entity_poly.pdbx_strand_id
1 'polypeptide(L)'
;MHTDGAAVVRRWAGNSERWLTTFLKAASRDSTIVAIVVMGSAVRERGHRRSDFDLLVIYRGTRPSIKAPVEVDIRFVGLERIEDQIGNGHEILGWALKFGTAIYDPMSTWRNLQQSSGNQIPLPSATQARERGRRALARAREMLEVEDESAADDLLLAALTQFVRERLIRSGIFPASRPELPDQLREINKGDPLAGLLEKAMQEESSPHDLMNALKAMQL
;
A
#
# COMPACT_ATOMS: atom_id res chain seq x y z
N MET A 1 1.67 -12.35 -15.11
CA MET A 1 1.50 -11.30 -16.16
C MET A 1 2.44 -10.16 -15.77
N HIS A 2 3.57 -9.99 -16.47
CA HIS A 2 4.52 -8.92 -16.15
C HIS A 2 3.99 -7.62 -16.75
N THR A 3 3.57 -6.71 -15.89
CA THR A 3 3.21 -5.35 -16.31
C THR A 3 4.50 -4.64 -16.71
N ASP A 4 4.60 -4.15 -17.94
CA ASP A 4 5.74 -3.36 -18.41
C ASP A 4 5.82 -2.07 -17.57
N GLY A 5 6.95 -1.86 -16.86
CA GLY A 5 7.17 -0.68 -16.02
C GLY A 5 6.99 0.64 -16.80
N ALA A 6 7.32 0.67 -18.08
CA ALA A 6 7.10 1.82 -18.96
C ALA A 6 5.60 2.07 -19.23
N ALA A 7 4.76 1.02 -19.23
CA ALA A 7 3.31 1.16 -19.38
C ALA A 7 2.66 1.73 -18.11
N VAL A 8 3.13 1.30 -16.93
CA VAL A 8 2.68 1.84 -15.63
C VAL A 8 3.00 3.33 -15.54
N VAL A 9 4.22 3.71 -15.88
CA VAL A 9 4.66 5.13 -15.90
C VAL A 9 3.81 5.95 -16.85
N ARG A 10 3.54 5.48 -18.07
CA ARG A 10 2.74 6.22 -19.07
C ARG A 10 1.29 6.41 -18.66
N ARG A 11 0.69 5.44 -17.95
CA ARG A 11 -0.71 5.55 -17.46
C ARG A 11 -0.85 6.57 -16.34
N TRP A 12 0.21 6.75 -15.57
CA TRP A 12 0.23 7.68 -14.45
C TRP A 12 0.78 9.06 -14.82
N ALA A 13 1.12 9.27 -16.08
CA ALA A 13 1.83 10.39 -16.68
C ALA A 13 1.07 11.73 -16.68
N GLY A 14 0.54 12.12 -15.54
CA GLY A 14 0.11 13.50 -15.29
C GLY A 14 1.30 14.44 -15.09
N ASN A 15 1.17 15.44 -14.23
CA ASN A 15 2.20 16.44 -13.92
C ASN A 15 3.53 15.84 -13.39
N SER A 16 3.52 14.62 -12.92
CA SER A 16 4.69 13.93 -12.34
C SER A 16 5.56 13.19 -13.37
N GLU A 17 5.15 13.07 -14.63
CA GLU A 17 5.94 12.36 -15.66
C GLU A 17 7.32 12.99 -15.89
N ARG A 18 7.37 14.33 -15.98
CA ARG A 18 8.65 15.06 -16.14
C ARG A 18 9.56 14.81 -14.96
N TRP A 19 8.99 14.85 -13.76
CA TRP A 19 9.74 14.58 -12.54
C TRP A 19 10.30 13.15 -12.56
N LEU A 20 9.46 12.16 -12.85
CA LEU A 20 9.85 10.76 -12.88
C LEU A 20 10.96 10.50 -13.93
N THR A 21 10.83 11.05 -15.13
CA THR A 21 11.85 10.95 -16.18
C THR A 21 13.18 11.56 -15.71
N THR A 22 13.12 12.73 -15.05
CA THR A 22 14.31 13.41 -14.52
C THR A 22 14.91 12.60 -13.37
N PHE A 23 14.08 12.05 -12.50
CA PHE A 23 14.48 11.21 -11.39
C PHE A 23 15.18 9.94 -11.87
N LEU A 24 14.62 9.22 -12.85
CA LEU A 24 15.26 8.02 -13.42
C LEU A 24 16.61 8.33 -14.07
N LYS A 25 16.76 9.47 -14.74
CA LYS A 25 18.06 9.92 -15.26
C LYS A 25 19.06 10.24 -14.13
N ALA A 26 18.60 10.83 -13.03
CA ALA A 26 19.46 11.07 -11.87
C ALA A 26 19.86 9.75 -11.20
N ALA A 27 18.89 8.85 -11.01
CA ALA A 27 19.14 7.53 -10.44
C ALA A 27 20.17 6.71 -11.24
N SER A 28 20.16 6.81 -12.57
CA SER A 28 21.16 6.11 -13.41
C SER A 28 22.60 6.61 -13.23
N ARG A 29 22.79 7.76 -12.56
CA ARG A 29 24.09 8.35 -12.25
C ARG A 29 24.47 8.21 -10.77
N ASP A 30 23.55 7.78 -9.95
CA ASP A 30 23.74 7.61 -8.50
C ASP A 30 23.97 6.12 -8.19
N SER A 31 25.22 5.76 -7.94
CA SER A 31 25.60 4.38 -7.62
C SER A 31 25.01 3.85 -6.30
N THR A 32 24.46 4.72 -5.47
CA THR A 32 23.76 4.30 -4.23
C THR A 32 22.38 3.75 -4.52
N ILE A 33 21.72 4.15 -5.61
CA ILE A 33 20.38 3.66 -5.99
C ILE A 33 20.53 2.33 -6.72
N VAL A 34 19.99 1.28 -6.13
CA VAL A 34 20.08 -0.10 -6.62
C VAL A 34 18.88 -0.46 -7.49
N ALA A 35 17.66 -0.14 -7.03
CA ALA A 35 16.45 -0.35 -7.80
C ALA A 35 15.35 0.66 -7.41
N ILE A 36 14.43 0.89 -8.34
CA ILE A 36 13.21 1.69 -8.11
C ILE A 36 12.03 0.86 -8.56
N VAL A 37 11.08 0.66 -7.65
CA VAL A 37 9.90 -0.19 -7.83
C VAL A 37 8.64 0.65 -7.66
N VAL A 38 7.73 0.57 -8.61
CA VAL A 38 6.39 1.15 -8.48
C VAL A 38 5.53 0.21 -7.65
N MET A 39 4.77 0.77 -6.72
CA MET A 39 3.87 0.04 -5.84
C MET A 39 2.46 0.62 -5.88
N GLY A 40 1.61 0.13 -4.99
CA GLY A 40 0.29 0.67 -4.76
C GLY A 40 -0.70 0.41 -5.90
N SER A 41 -1.76 1.18 -5.92
CA SER A 41 -2.86 1.04 -6.88
C SER A 41 -2.44 1.27 -8.33
N ALA A 42 -1.39 2.05 -8.57
CA ALA A 42 -0.86 2.35 -9.90
C ALA A 42 -0.42 1.09 -10.66
N VAL A 43 0.17 0.11 -9.96
CA VAL A 43 0.63 -1.16 -10.56
C VAL A 43 -0.53 -2.10 -10.89
N ARG A 44 -1.63 -1.97 -10.15
CA ARG A 44 -2.78 -2.89 -10.22
C ARG A 44 -3.88 -2.43 -11.19
N GLU A 45 -3.63 -1.39 -11.98
CA GLU A 45 -4.61 -0.80 -12.92
C GLU A 45 -5.93 -0.33 -12.28
N ARG A 46 -5.93 -0.21 -10.94
CA ARG A 46 -7.06 0.23 -10.11
C ARG A 46 -6.80 1.59 -9.45
N GLY A 47 -5.78 2.32 -9.95
CA GLY A 47 -5.48 3.66 -9.49
C GLY A 47 -6.61 4.63 -9.81
N HIS A 48 -7.02 5.37 -8.80
CA HIS A 48 -7.94 6.49 -8.92
C HIS A 48 -7.16 7.74 -9.34
N ARG A 49 -7.79 8.73 -10.01
CA ARG A 49 -7.14 9.99 -10.40
C ARG A 49 -6.51 10.76 -9.22
N ARG A 50 -6.91 10.44 -7.99
CA ARG A 50 -6.39 11.03 -6.74
C ARG A 50 -5.47 10.09 -5.95
N SER A 51 -5.10 8.94 -6.51
CA SER A 51 -4.18 8.03 -5.82
C SER A 51 -2.76 8.56 -5.92
N ASP A 52 -2.03 8.52 -4.81
CA ASP A 52 -0.60 8.81 -4.77
C ASP A 52 0.18 7.81 -5.63
N PHE A 53 1.32 8.24 -6.13
CA PHE A 53 2.24 7.37 -6.85
C PHE A 53 3.30 6.84 -5.90
N ASP A 54 3.11 5.59 -5.47
CA ASP A 54 3.99 4.96 -4.50
C ASP A 54 5.25 4.39 -5.16
N LEU A 55 6.41 4.83 -4.69
CA LEU A 55 7.71 4.32 -5.09
C LEU A 55 8.45 3.69 -3.92
N LEU A 56 9.08 2.54 -4.18
CA LEU A 56 10.08 1.96 -3.30
C LEU A 56 11.46 2.16 -3.93
N VAL A 57 12.32 2.87 -3.25
CA VAL A 57 13.73 3.07 -3.64
C VAL A 57 14.60 2.16 -2.77
N ILE A 58 15.27 1.22 -3.44
CA ILE A 58 16.27 0.34 -2.81
C ILE A 58 17.63 1.01 -3.00
N TYR A 59 18.32 1.20 -1.89
CA TYR A 59 19.63 1.86 -1.90
C TYR A 59 20.67 1.06 -1.13
N ARG A 60 21.95 1.35 -1.40
CA ARG A 60 23.11 0.78 -0.70
C ARG A 60 23.86 1.89 0.03
N GLY A 61 24.28 1.62 1.26
CA GLY A 61 25.03 2.58 2.08
C GLY A 61 24.19 3.75 2.53
N THR A 62 24.48 4.94 2.07
CA THR A 62 23.78 6.17 2.51
C THR A 62 22.45 6.36 1.78
N ARG A 63 21.39 6.63 2.53
CA ARG A 63 20.05 6.92 1.97
C ARG A 63 20.11 8.15 1.07
N PRO A 64 19.68 8.06 -0.20
CA PRO A 64 19.65 9.20 -1.11
C PRO A 64 18.62 10.24 -0.66
N SER A 65 18.93 11.52 -0.89
CA SER A 65 17.99 12.63 -0.67
C SER A 65 17.24 12.92 -1.96
N ILE A 66 15.95 12.63 -1.99
CA ILE A 66 15.12 12.81 -3.19
C ILE A 66 13.99 13.77 -2.85
N LYS A 67 13.87 14.86 -3.64
CA LYS A 67 12.73 15.76 -3.59
C LYS A 67 11.67 15.27 -4.59
N ALA A 68 10.50 14.96 -4.09
CA ALA A 68 9.37 14.49 -4.89
C ALA A 68 8.22 15.51 -4.88
N PRO A 69 7.35 15.51 -5.90
CA PRO A 69 6.06 16.18 -5.86
C PRO A 69 5.18 15.60 -4.74
N VAL A 70 4.17 16.35 -4.31
CA VAL A 70 3.28 15.97 -3.22
C VAL A 70 2.51 14.68 -3.53
N GLU A 71 2.26 14.41 -4.81
CA GLU A 71 1.53 13.22 -5.29
C GLU A 71 2.40 11.96 -5.33
N VAL A 72 3.68 12.04 -4.97
CA VAL A 72 4.63 10.92 -5.02
C VAL A 72 5.09 10.56 -3.61
N ASP A 73 4.67 9.40 -3.13
CA ASP A 73 5.17 8.86 -1.86
C ASP A 73 6.38 7.95 -2.13
N ILE A 74 7.53 8.30 -1.52
CA ILE A 74 8.77 7.53 -1.68
C ILE A 74 9.11 6.82 -0.38
N ARG A 75 9.12 5.49 -0.46
CA ARG A 75 9.64 4.63 0.60
C ARG A 75 11.08 4.23 0.30
N PHE A 76 11.91 4.19 1.33
CA PHE A 76 13.31 3.84 1.21
C PHE A 76 13.62 2.57 1.99
N VAL A 77 14.40 1.68 1.36
CA VAL A 77 14.88 0.46 2.00
C VAL A 77 16.36 0.26 1.68
N GLY A 78 17.18 0.05 2.70
CA GLY A 78 18.58 -0.33 2.52
C GLY A 78 18.68 -1.77 2.05
N LEU A 79 19.50 -2.02 1.02
CA LEU A 79 19.71 -3.36 0.45
C LEU A 79 20.18 -4.35 1.53
N GLU A 80 21.03 -3.89 2.45
CA GLU A 80 21.63 -4.68 3.51
C GLU A 80 20.60 -5.24 4.52
N ARG A 81 19.39 -4.65 4.57
CA ARG A 81 18.32 -5.04 5.50
C ARG A 81 17.15 -5.72 4.81
N ILE A 82 17.19 -5.85 3.49
CA ILE A 82 16.00 -6.24 2.72
C ILE A 82 15.58 -7.68 3.02
N GLU A 83 16.54 -8.59 3.10
CA GLU A 83 16.27 -10.01 3.38
C GLU A 83 15.73 -10.23 4.79
N ASP A 84 16.33 -9.59 5.79
CA ASP A 84 15.83 -9.64 7.18
C ASP A 84 14.42 -9.07 7.29
N GLN A 85 14.13 -7.95 6.62
CA GLN A 85 12.81 -7.36 6.64
C GLN A 85 11.77 -8.23 5.93
N ILE A 86 12.13 -8.89 4.83
CA ILE A 86 11.26 -9.84 4.14
C ILE A 86 10.98 -11.03 5.06
N GLY A 87 12.02 -11.63 5.65
CA GLY A 87 11.89 -12.76 6.58
C GLY A 87 11.01 -12.45 7.79
N ASN A 88 11.03 -11.21 8.26
CA ASN A 88 10.18 -10.73 9.36
C ASN A 88 8.76 -10.29 8.92
N GLY A 89 8.36 -10.55 7.66
CA GLY A 89 7.03 -10.22 7.17
C GLY A 89 6.75 -8.72 7.05
N HIS A 90 7.77 -7.94 6.67
CA HIS A 90 7.61 -6.49 6.47
C HIS A 90 6.58 -6.21 5.37
N GLU A 91 5.46 -5.62 5.75
CA GLU A 91 4.26 -5.49 4.91
C GLU A 91 4.51 -4.82 3.55
N ILE A 92 5.20 -3.67 3.54
CA ILE A 92 5.46 -2.91 2.32
C ILE A 92 6.39 -3.68 1.37
N LEU A 93 7.44 -4.33 1.89
CA LEU A 93 8.34 -5.13 1.09
C LEU A 93 7.67 -6.38 0.54
N GLY A 94 6.91 -7.09 1.37
CA GLY A 94 6.14 -8.25 0.94
C GLY A 94 5.14 -7.85 -0.15
N TRP A 95 4.48 -6.71 0.00
CA TRP A 95 3.56 -6.17 -1.00
C TRP A 95 4.30 -5.85 -2.31
N ALA A 96 5.41 -5.13 -2.22
CA ALA A 96 6.22 -4.77 -3.38
C ALA A 96 6.75 -6.00 -4.12
N LEU A 97 7.24 -7.01 -3.40
CA LEU A 97 7.70 -8.27 -3.99
C LEU A 97 6.58 -9.01 -4.73
N LYS A 98 5.38 -9.01 -4.19
CA LYS A 98 4.25 -9.74 -4.77
C LYS A 98 3.63 -9.01 -5.95
N PHE A 99 3.53 -7.71 -5.89
CA PHE A 99 2.73 -6.92 -6.83
C PHE A 99 3.51 -5.77 -7.51
N GLY A 100 4.68 -5.38 -6.97
CA GLY A 100 5.45 -4.25 -7.46
C GLY A 100 6.14 -4.52 -8.80
N THR A 101 6.32 -3.46 -9.57
CA THR A 101 6.99 -3.49 -10.88
C THR A 101 8.22 -2.60 -10.86
N ALA A 102 9.40 -3.18 -11.13
CA ALA A 102 10.63 -2.39 -11.24
C ALA A 102 10.60 -1.51 -12.50
N ILE A 103 10.90 -0.22 -12.32
CA ILE A 103 11.10 0.75 -13.39
C ILE A 103 12.57 1.12 -13.58
N TYR A 104 13.40 0.77 -12.61
CA TYR A 104 14.85 0.87 -12.65
C TYR A 104 15.46 -0.29 -11.87
N ASP A 105 16.24 -1.14 -12.51
CA ASP A 105 16.91 -2.30 -11.89
C ASP A 105 18.05 -2.78 -12.78
N PRO A 106 19.14 -1.97 -12.93
CA PRO A 106 20.19 -2.23 -13.91
C PRO A 106 20.97 -3.52 -13.66
N MET A 107 21.05 -3.96 -12.41
CA MET A 107 21.76 -5.17 -12.00
C MET A 107 20.83 -6.36 -11.75
N SER A 108 19.54 -6.24 -12.10
CA SER A 108 18.52 -7.25 -11.83
C SER A 108 18.38 -7.65 -10.35
N THR A 109 18.79 -6.80 -9.43
CA THR A 109 18.74 -7.07 -7.99
C THR A 109 17.32 -7.31 -7.51
N TRP A 110 16.38 -6.44 -7.90
CA TRP A 110 14.95 -6.60 -7.55
C TRP A 110 14.35 -7.86 -8.18
N ARG A 111 14.63 -8.09 -9.45
CA ARG A 111 14.18 -9.28 -10.17
C ARG A 111 14.66 -10.56 -9.48
N ASN A 112 15.92 -10.60 -9.07
CA ASN A 112 16.47 -11.75 -8.36
C ASN A 112 15.78 -11.96 -7.00
N LEU A 113 15.52 -10.87 -6.25
CA LEU A 113 14.76 -10.92 -4.99
C LEU A 113 13.33 -11.44 -5.21
N GLN A 114 12.64 -10.99 -6.25
CA GLN A 114 11.31 -11.50 -6.58
C GLN A 114 11.32 -13.00 -6.92
N GLN A 115 12.31 -13.45 -7.68
CA GLN A 115 12.46 -14.85 -8.06
C GLN A 115 12.83 -15.74 -6.87
N SER A 116 13.77 -15.31 -6.02
CA SER A 116 14.19 -16.07 -4.85
C SER A 116 13.13 -16.14 -3.77
N SER A 117 12.36 -15.06 -3.58
CA SER A 117 11.26 -15.03 -2.62
C SER A 117 10.05 -15.85 -3.09
N GLY A 118 9.80 -15.91 -4.40
CA GLY A 118 8.76 -16.71 -5.02
C GLY A 118 7.40 -16.61 -4.33
N ASN A 119 6.78 -17.77 -4.04
CA ASN A 119 5.53 -17.85 -3.30
C ASN A 119 5.73 -17.88 -1.75
N GLN A 120 6.95 -17.75 -1.27
CA GLN A 120 7.31 -17.86 0.15
C GLN A 120 7.37 -16.51 0.86
N ILE A 121 6.72 -15.48 0.31
CA ILE A 121 6.65 -14.17 0.98
C ILE A 121 5.80 -14.31 2.25
N PRO A 122 6.39 -14.09 3.44
CA PRO A 122 5.65 -14.18 4.70
C PRO A 122 4.46 -13.24 4.71
N LEU A 123 3.35 -13.71 5.26
CA LEU A 123 2.19 -12.87 5.48
C LEU A 123 2.52 -11.76 6.50
N PRO A 124 1.96 -10.56 6.34
CA PRO A 124 2.02 -9.55 7.38
C PRO A 124 1.36 -10.03 8.69
N SER A 125 1.61 -9.33 9.78
CA SER A 125 1.01 -9.67 11.07
C SER A 125 -0.46 -9.25 11.14
N ALA A 126 -1.36 -10.22 11.29
CA ALA A 126 -2.79 -9.97 11.53
C ALA A 126 -3.02 -9.19 12.84
N THR A 127 -2.24 -9.47 13.88
CA THR A 127 -2.32 -8.75 15.17
C THR A 127 -1.98 -7.28 14.99
N GLN A 128 -0.91 -6.96 14.27
CA GLN A 128 -0.54 -5.57 13.99
C GLN A 128 -1.59 -4.85 13.14
N ALA A 129 -2.18 -5.52 12.14
CA ALA A 129 -3.28 -4.96 11.36
C ALA A 129 -4.46 -4.61 12.28
N ARG A 130 -4.89 -5.54 13.15
CA ARG A 130 -5.96 -5.29 14.11
C ARG A 130 -5.67 -4.13 15.06
N GLU A 131 -4.46 -4.04 15.59
CA GLU A 131 -4.04 -2.96 16.49
C GLU A 131 -4.03 -1.59 15.78
N ARG A 132 -3.58 -1.54 14.51
CA ARG A 132 -3.65 -0.32 13.70
C ARG A 132 -5.10 0.10 13.46
N GLY A 133 -5.98 -0.86 13.14
CA GLY A 133 -7.41 -0.63 12.98
C GLY A 133 -8.04 -0.05 14.25
N ARG A 134 -7.76 -0.64 15.41
CA ARG A 134 -8.27 -0.15 16.69
C ARG A 134 -7.78 1.25 17.05
N ARG A 135 -6.50 1.55 16.79
CA ARG A 135 -5.96 2.90 17.01
C ARG A 135 -6.60 3.93 16.10
N ALA A 136 -6.81 3.59 14.82
CA ALA A 136 -7.49 4.49 13.89
C ALA A 136 -8.95 4.73 14.32
N LEU A 137 -9.66 3.67 14.74
CA LEU A 137 -11.03 3.76 15.23
C LEU A 137 -11.16 4.62 16.49
N ALA A 138 -10.21 4.48 17.44
CA ALA A 138 -10.20 5.30 18.65
C ALA A 138 -10.02 6.79 18.32
N ARG A 139 -9.07 7.12 17.42
CA ARG A 139 -8.87 8.49 16.95
C ARG A 139 -10.05 9.06 16.18
N ALA A 140 -10.71 8.22 15.35
CA ALA A 140 -11.92 8.64 14.65
C ALA A 140 -13.02 9.07 15.64
N ARG A 141 -13.16 8.35 16.76
CA ARG A 141 -14.08 8.73 17.83
C ARG A 141 -13.74 10.09 18.42
N GLU A 142 -12.48 10.34 18.72
CA GLU A 142 -12.01 11.63 19.22
C GLU A 142 -12.32 12.78 18.23
N MET A 143 -12.14 12.54 16.92
CA MET A 143 -12.47 13.54 15.89
C MET A 143 -13.96 13.81 15.81
N LEU A 144 -14.81 12.80 15.94
CA LEU A 144 -16.27 13.00 16.01
C LEU A 144 -16.71 13.78 17.25
N GLU A 145 -16.02 13.63 18.39
CA GLU A 145 -16.30 14.39 19.61
C GLU A 145 -15.98 15.88 19.46
N VAL A 146 -15.05 16.24 18.56
CA VAL A 146 -14.70 17.64 18.24
C VAL A 146 -15.32 18.12 16.93
N GLU A 147 -16.30 17.38 16.39
CA GLU A 147 -17.04 17.70 15.17
C GLU A 147 -16.17 17.82 13.89
N ASP A 148 -14.97 17.19 13.88
CA ASP A 148 -14.13 17.09 12.69
C ASP A 148 -14.48 15.82 11.88
N GLU A 149 -15.60 15.90 11.15
CA GLU A 149 -16.10 14.77 10.36
C GLU A 149 -15.13 14.36 9.26
N SER A 150 -14.39 15.30 8.65
CA SER A 150 -13.45 14.99 7.57
C SER A 150 -12.29 14.14 8.07
N ALA A 151 -11.70 14.52 9.21
CA ALA A 151 -10.64 13.72 9.83
C ALA A 151 -11.17 12.38 10.34
N ALA A 152 -12.41 12.34 10.84
CA ALA A 152 -13.05 11.11 11.28
C ALA A 152 -13.25 10.13 10.11
N ASP A 153 -13.66 10.61 8.93
CA ASP A 153 -13.89 9.79 7.73
C ASP A 153 -12.59 9.13 7.26
N ASP A 154 -11.50 9.89 7.13
CA ASP A 154 -10.19 9.37 6.78
C ASP A 154 -9.71 8.27 7.75
N LEU A 155 -9.93 8.49 9.06
CA LEU A 155 -9.55 7.54 10.10
C LEU A 155 -10.43 6.29 10.10
N LEU A 156 -11.73 6.41 9.81
CA LEU A 156 -12.65 5.28 9.67
C LEU A 156 -12.31 4.44 8.45
N LEU A 157 -12.01 5.08 7.32
CA LEU A 157 -11.52 4.41 6.13
C LEU A 157 -10.22 3.64 6.40
N ALA A 158 -9.30 4.26 7.15
CA ALA A 158 -8.08 3.59 7.58
C ALA A 158 -8.36 2.40 8.51
N ALA A 159 -9.27 2.54 9.47
CA ALA A 159 -9.66 1.47 10.39
C ALA A 159 -10.28 0.29 9.65
N LEU A 160 -11.26 0.52 8.78
CA LEU A 160 -11.92 -0.48 7.94
C LEU A 160 -10.90 -1.23 7.09
N THR A 161 -9.99 -0.48 6.42
CA THR A 161 -8.90 -1.06 5.64
C THR A 161 -8.09 -2.06 6.47
N GLN A 162 -7.72 -1.70 7.70
CA GLN A 162 -6.92 -2.56 8.56
C GLN A 162 -7.68 -3.77 9.09
N PHE A 163 -8.98 -3.66 9.40
CA PHE A 163 -9.80 -4.79 9.82
C PHE A 163 -10.02 -5.79 8.68
N VAL A 164 -10.26 -5.32 7.45
CA VAL A 164 -10.34 -6.19 6.28
C VAL A 164 -9.01 -6.91 6.05
N ARG A 165 -7.87 -6.20 6.14
CA ARG A 165 -6.53 -6.81 6.04
C ARG A 165 -6.31 -7.87 7.11
N GLU A 166 -6.70 -7.61 8.35
CA GLU A 166 -6.61 -8.59 9.44
C GLU A 166 -7.36 -9.88 9.09
N ARG A 167 -8.59 -9.79 8.56
CA ARG A 167 -9.38 -10.94 8.14
C ARG A 167 -8.70 -11.75 7.03
N LEU A 168 -8.22 -11.06 5.98
CA LEU A 168 -7.51 -11.68 4.87
C LEU A 168 -6.25 -12.42 5.34
N ILE A 169 -5.43 -11.76 6.17
CA ILE A 169 -4.19 -12.36 6.70
C ILE A 169 -4.49 -13.60 7.53
N ARG A 170 -5.50 -13.56 8.41
CA ARG A 170 -5.93 -14.74 9.18
C ARG A 170 -6.39 -15.91 8.32
N SER A 171 -6.93 -15.61 7.14
CA SER A 171 -7.34 -16.61 6.15
C SER A 171 -6.22 -17.05 5.22
N GLY A 172 -4.96 -16.65 5.49
CA GLY A 172 -3.81 -17.03 4.68
C GLY A 172 -3.67 -16.24 3.37
N ILE A 173 -4.43 -15.15 3.19
CA ILE A 173 -4.41 -14.35 1.97
C ILE A 173 -3.58 -13.08 2.18
N PHE A 174 -2.66 -12.84 1.24
CA PHE A 174 -1.89 -11.60 1.23
C PHE A 174 -2.78 -10.45 0.73
N PRO A 175 -3.00 -9.38 1.55
CA PRO A 175 -3.87 -8.29 1.16
C PRO A 175 -3.33 -7.50 -0.05
N ALA A 176 -4.16 -7.28 -1.04
CA ALA A 176 -3.84 -6.45 -2.20
C ALA A 176 -3.98 -4.94 -1.91
N SER A 177 -4.17 -4.12 -2.94
CA SER A 177 -4.42 -2.69 -2.77
C SER A 177 -5.83 -2.43 -2.21
N ARG A 178 -6.03 -1.30 -1.53
CA ARG A 178 -7.30 -0.98 -0.85
C ARG A 178 -8.53 -1.19 -1.72
N PRO A 179 -8.58 -0.77 -3.00
CA PRO A 179 -9.75 -0.98 -3.84
C PRO A 179 -10.10 -2.44 -4.12
N GLU A 180 -9.15 -3.36 -3.93
CA GLU A 180 -9.34 -4.80 -4.18
C GLU A 180 -9.73 -5.58 -2.91
N LEU A 181 -9.56 -4.99 -1.73
CA LEU A 181 -9.78 -5.68 -0.46
C LEU A 181 -11.22 -6.18 -0.27
N PRO A 182 -12.29 -5.42 -0.65
CA PRO A 182 -13.65 -5.92 -0.54
C PRO A 182 -13.88 -7.18 -1.36
N ASP A 183 -13.40 -7.22 -2.59
CA ASP A 183 -13.53 -8.39 -3.47
C ASP A 183 -12.77 -9.59 -2.89
N GLN A 184 -11.52 -9.40 -2.46
CA GLN A 184 -10.75 -10.45 -1.79
C GLN A 184 -11.47 -11.01 -0.56
N LEU A 185 -12.11 -10.13 0.24
CA LEU A 185 -12.84 -10.58 1.43
C LEU A 185 -14.09 -11.37 1.06
N ARG A 186 -14.81 -10.98 0.02
CA ARG A 186 -15.98 -11.72 -0.49
C ARG A 186 -15.63 -13.09 -1.06
N GLU A 187 -14.44 -13.25 -1.62
CA GLU A 187 -13.97 -14.57 -2.08
C GLU A 187 -13.85 -15.57 -0.92
N ILE A 188 -13.53 -15.09 0.29
CA ILE A 188 -13.42 -15.92 1.48
C ILE A 188 -14.77 -16.08 2.17
N ASN A 189 -15.48 -14.96 2.35
CA ASN A 189 -16.75 -14.88 3.05
C ASN A 189 -17.67 -13.85 2.39
N LYS A 190 -18.57 -14.33 1.54
CA LYS A 190 -19.52 -13.47 0.79
C LYS A 190 -20.42 -12.62 1.69
N GLY A 191 -20.63 -13.06 2.93
CA GLY A 191 -21.49 -12.38 3.90
C GLY A 191 -20.74 -11.49 4.89
N ASP A 192 -19.44 -11.29 4.77
CA ASP A 192 -18.71 -10.44 5.71
C ASP A 192 -19.08 -8.96 5.52
N PRO A 193 -19.70 -8.31 6.54
CA PRO A 193 -20.18 -6.94 6.41
C PRO A 193 -19.05 -5.92 6.22
N LEU A 194 -17.80 -6.24 6.60
CA LEU A 194 -16.67 -5.33 6.42
C LEU A 194 -16.40 -5.02 4.95
N ALA A 195 -16.68 -5.94 4.03
CA ALA A 195 -16.49 -5.70 2.59
C ALA A 195 -17.39 -4.56 2.10
N GLY A 196 -18.68 -4.61 2.44
CA GLY A 196 -19.64 -3.57 2.08
C GLY A 196 -19.37 -2.23 2.78
N LEU A 197 -18.98 -2.26 4.06
CA LEU A 197 -18.62 -1.05 4.80
C LEU A 197 -17.39 -0.36 4.21
N LEU A 198 -16.36 -1.11 3.83
CA LEU A 198 -15.17 -0.54 3.20
C LEU A 198 -15.47 0.08 1.83
N GLU A 199 -16.34 -0.55 1.02
CA GLU A 199 -16.78 0.03 -0.25
C GLU A 199 -17.51 1.35 -0.05
N LYS A 200 -18.50 1.38 0.83
CA LYS A 200 -19.26 2.59 1.14
C LYS A 200 -18.35 3.72 1.62
N ALA A 201 -17.38 3.41 2.48
CA ALA A 201 -16.39 4.39 2.94
C ALA A 201 -15.51 4.91 1.81
N MET A 202 -15.10 4.06 0.86
CA MET A 202 -14.31 4.49 -0.31
C MET A 202 -15.11 5.34 -1.30
N GLN A 203 -16.42 5.17 -1.35
CA GLN A 203 -17.33 5.87 -2.26
C GLN A 203 -17.98 7.10 -1.61
N GLU A 204 -17.65 7.38 -0.34
CA GLU A 204 -18.28 8.46 0.45
C GLU A 204 -19.82 8.33 0.55
N GLU A 205 -20.33 7.08 0.52
CA GLU A 205 -21.77 6.76 0.54
C GLU A 205 -22.35 6.60 1.95
N SER A 206 -21.53 6.77 2.99
CA SER A 206 -21.95 6.64 4.39
C SER A 206 -21.34 7.75 5.22
N SER A 207 -22.12 8.30 6.15
CA SER A 207 -21.58 9.28 7.08
C SER A 207 -20.58 8.64 8.07
N PRO A 208 -19.62 9.42 8.61
CA PRO A 208 -18.72 8.93 9.63
C PRO A 208 -19.43 8.35 10.86
N HIS A 209 -20.58 8.91 11.22
CA HIS A 209 -21.41 8.42 12.32
C HIS A 209 -22.01 7.03 12.03
N ASP A 210 -22.51 6.80 10.80
CA ASP A 210 -23.05 5.51 10.40
C ASP A 210 -21.97 4.42 10.38
N LEU A 211 -20.79 4.74 9.82
CA LEU A 211 -19.63 3.84 9.82
C LEU A 211 -19.18 3.50 11.24
N MET A 212 -19.11 4.51 12.14
CA MET A 212 -18.76 4.30 13.54
C MET A 212 -19.77 3.39 14.25
N ASN A 213 -21.07 3.60 14.04
CA ASN A 213 -22.12 2.78 14.64
C ASN A 213 -22.08 1.35 14.13
N ALA A 214 -21.83 1.14 12.82
CA ALA A 214 -21.67 -0.19 12.23
C ALA A 214 -20.48 -0.93 12.84
N LEU A 215 -19.32 -0.27 13.00
CA LEU A 215 -18.13 -0.87 13.61
C LEU A 215 -18.32 -1.20 15.09
N LYS A 216 -19.04 -0.35 15.85
CA LYS A 216 -19.42 -0.64 17.24
C LYS A 216 -20.32 -1.87 17.35
N ALA A 217 -21.31 -2.02 16.45
CA ALA A 217 -22.18 -3.17 16.44
C ALA A 217 -21.44 -4.49 16.14
N MET A 218 -20.32 -4.42 15.44
CA MET A 218 -19.43 -5.56 15.16
C MET A 218 -18.44 -5.86 16.30
N GLN A 219 -18.44 -5.10 17.38
CA GLN A 219 -17.50 -5.22 18.51
C GLN A 219 -16.02 -5.11 18.12
N LEU A 220 -15.73 -4.25 17.18
CA LEU A 220 -14.40 -3.95 16.69
C LEU A 220 -13.77 -2.76 17.43
#